data_f9a786232ebfa8a8269260c7a779104c
#
_entry.id   f9a786232ebfa8a8269260c7a779104c
#
_cell.length_a   1.000
_cell.length_b   1.000
_cell.length_c   1.000
_cell.angle_alpha   90.00
_cell.angle_beta   90.00
_cell.angle_gamma   90.00
#
_symmetry.space_group_name_H-M   'P 1'
#
loop_
_entity.id
_entity.type
_entity.pdbx_description
1 polymer ?
#
loop_
_entity_poly.entity_id
_entity_poly.type
_entity_poly.pdbx_seq_one_letter_code
_entity_poly.pdbx_strand_id
1 'polypeptide(L)'
;MLPPHYIWVPMTPLKPAFPAPDHDHGRCTADGIAHAERVCRQKAQKFTPIRRHVLQALLASHRPLGAYEIIDELARQMPRPAPITVYRALDFLMANGLVHRIESRNAYLACAHDHDAASLVAFLICERCGAVGEMPSAPMAQTLGSAARASGFAPKLSVIEITGTCAHCQKAA
;
A
#
# COMPACT_ATOMS: atom_id res chain seq x y z
N MET A 1 -36.18 20.38 8.26
CA MET A 1 -36.41 19.43 9.36
C MET A 1 -35.45 18.25 9.14
N LEU A 2 -34.28 18.23 9.81
CA LEU A 2 -33.30 17.16 9.72
C LEU A 2 -33.73 16.00 10.62
N PRO A 3 -33.57 14.72 10.24
CA PRO A 3 -33.95 13.59 11.07
C PRO A 3 -33.05 13.49 12.32
N PRO A 4 -33.59 13.17 13.49
CA PRO A 4 -32.91 13.28 14.78
C PRO A 4 -32.18 12.01 15.21
N HIS A 5 -31.35 11.39 14.36
CA HIS A 5 -30.51 10.25 14.78
C HIS A 5 -29.15 10.23 14.06
N TYR A 6 -28.41 11.32 14.18
CA TYR A 6 -26.96 11.21 13.99
C TYR A 6 -26.40 10.57 15.26
N ILE A 7 -26.28 9.25 15.26
CA ILE A 7 -25.53 8.55 16.29
C ILE A 7 -24.07 8.94 16.08
N TRP A 8 -23.57 9.86 16.90
CA TRP A 8 -22.15 10.16 17.00
C TRP A 8 -21.46 8.91 17.55
N VAL A 9 -20.88 8.10 16.66
CA VAL A 9 -20.01 6.98 17.04
C VAL A 9 -18.68 7.61 17.42
N PRO A 10 -18.19 7.47 18.67
CA PRO A 10 -16.86 7.95 19.03
C PRO A 10 -15.85 7.20 18.17
N MET A 11 -15.21 7.90 17.23
CA MET A 11 -14.13 7.35 16.43
C MET A 11 -12.96 7.11 17.38
N THR A 12 -12.61 5.86 17.60
CA THR A 12 -11.31 5.50 18.19
C THR A 12 -10.23 6.23 17.38
N PRO A 13 -9.25 6.89 18.03
CA PRO A 13 -8.19 7.59 17.33
C PRO A 13 -7.49 6.61 16.39
N LEU A 14 -7.64 6.85 15.10
CA LEU A 14 -6.96 6.05 14.08
C LEU A 14 -5.46 6.31 14.19
N LYS A 15 -4.67 5.25 14.10
CA LYS A 15 -3.21 5.38 13.96
C LYS A 15 -2.92 6.31 12.77
N PRO A 16 -1.95 7.25 12.90
CA PRO A 16 -1.61 8.13 11.79
C PRO A 16 -1.30 7.33 10.53
N ALA A 17 -1.99 7.63 9.43
CA ALA A 17 -1.80 6.93 8.15
C ALA A 17 -0.44 7.25 7.52
N PHE A 18 0.12 8.43 7.84
CA PHE A 18 1.44 8.86 7.36
C PHE A 18 2.45 8.74 8.50
N PRO A 19 3.57 8.03 8.31
CA PRO A 19 4.65 7.98 9.29
C PRO A 19 5.27 9.37 9.49
N ALA A 20 5.92 9.57 10.64
CA ALA A 20 6.66 10.80 10.91
C ALA A 20 7.78 10.99 9.88
N PRO A 21 8.09 12.24 9.46
CA PRO A 21 9.12 12.47 8.43
C PRO A 21 10.51 11.99 8.82
N ASP A 22 10.80 11.90 10.12
CA ASP A 22 12.07 11.54 10.73
C ASP A 22 12.12 10.09 11.24
N HIS A 23 11.14 9.24 10.86
CA HIS A 23 11.16 7.84 11.27
C HIS A 23 12.29 7.05 10.59
N ASP A 24 12.75 5.97 11.25
CA ASP A 24 13.86 5.13 10.80
C ASP A 24 13.44 4.22 9.62
N HIS A 25 13.78 4.62 8.40
CA HIS A 25 13.56 3.84 7.18
C HIS A 25 14.34 2.49 7.17
N GLY A 26 15.49 2.44 7.81
CA GLY A 26 16.28 1.21 7.91
C GLY A 26 15.51 0.13 8.67
N ARG A 27 14.85 0.51 9.76
CA ARG A 27 13.99 -0.37 10.55
C ARG A 27 12.75 -0.80 9.74
N CYS A 28 12.09 0.13 9.07
CA CYS A 28 10.95 -0.18 8.21
C CYS A 28 11.32 -1.22 7.13
N THR A 29 12.49 -1.06 6.52
CA THR A 29 12.99 -2.00 5.50
C THR A 29 13.26 -3.37 6.09
N ALA A 30 13.94 -3.45 7.25
CA ALA A 30 14.24 -4.71 7.92
C ALA A 30 12.96 -5.46 8.32
N ASP A 31 12.01 -4.76 8.93
CA ASP A 31 10.72 -5.32 9.36
C ASP A 31 9.89 -5.81 8.15
N GLY A 32 9.84 -5.04 7.06
CA GLY A 32 9.14 -5.40 5.84
C GLY A 32 9.73 -6.62 5.14
N ILE A 33 11.05 -6.76 5.10
CA ILE A 33 11.71 -7.95 4.55
C ILE A 33 11.47 -9.18 5.43
N ALA A 34 11.59 -9.04 6.76
CA ALA A 34 11.30 -10.13 7.68
C ALA A 34 9.85 -10.61 7.58
N HIS A 35 8.90 -9.66 7.40
CA HIS A 35 7.51 -9.98 7.14
C HIS A 35 7.34 -10.79 5.84
N ALA A 36 7.94 -10.33 4.73
CA ALA A 36 7.88 -11.02 3.44
C ALA A 36 8.44 -12.45 3.50
N GLU A 37 9.56 -12.66 4.22
CA GLU A 37 10.13 -13.98 4.45
C GLU A 37 9.17 -14.89 5.23
N ARG A 38 8.51 -14.36 6.25
CA ARG A 38 7.52 -15.08 7.05
C ARG A 38 6.32 -15.51 6.20
N VAL A 39 5.74 -14.58 5.42
CA VAL A 39 4.61 -14.86 4.50
C VAL A 39 4.99 -15.92 3.47
N CYS A 40 6.14 -15.79 2.82
CA CYS A 40 6.60 -16.77 1.84
C CYS A 40 6.83 -18.16 2.44
N ARG A 41 7.38 -18.22 3.66
CA ARG A 41 7.59 -19.49 4.37
C ARG A 41 6.27 -20.17 4.72
N GLN A 42 5.30 -19.43 5.22
CA GLN A 42 3.96 -19.93 5.56
C GLN A 42 3.24 -20.50 4.33
N LYS A 43 3.43 -19.87 3.16
CA LYS A 43 2.82 -20.29 1.89
C LYS A 43 3.69 -21.28 1.08
N ALA A 44 4.80 -21.77 1.64
CA ALA A 44 5.77 -22.62 0.96
C ALA A 44 6.25 -22.06 -0.40
N GLN A 45 6.41 -20.73 -0.50
CA GLN A 45 6.82 -20.01 -1.70
C GLN A 45 8.27 -19.52 -1.58
N LYS A 46 8.99 -19.47 -2.73
CA LYS A 46 10.37 -18.96 -2.75
C LYS A 46 10.40 -17.44 -2.78
N PHE A 47 11.03 -16.82 -1.80
CA PHE A 47 11.38 -15.40 -1.80
C PHE A 47 12.75 -15.21 -2.46
N THR A 48 12.73 -15.09 -3.80
CA THR A 48 13.96 -15.02 -4.62
C THR A 48 14.72 -13.69 -4.45
N PRO A 49 16.03 -13.63 -4.77
CA PRO A 49 16.81 -12.38 -4.68
C PRO A 49 16.16 -11.19 -5.40
N ILE A 50 15.64 -11.38 -6.61
CA ILE A 50 15.01 -10.27 -7.34
C ILE A 50 13.73 -9.76 -6.65
N ARG A 51 12.91 -10.64 -6.06
CA ARG A 51 11.73 -10.25 -5.29
C ARG A 51 12.12 -9.45 -4.05
N ARG A 52 13.20 -9.85 -3.39
CA ARG A 52 13.77 -9.12 -2.26
C ARG A 52 14.23 -7.72 -2.66
N HIS A 53 15.01 -7.59 -3.74
CA HIS A 53 15.52 -6.30 -4.19
C HIS A 53 14.37 -5.35 -4.62
N VAL A 54 13.35 -5.87 -5.34
CA VAL A 54 12.16 -5.08 -5.71
C VAL A 54 11.45 -4.58 -4.46
N LEU A 55 11.23 -5.44 -3.46
CA LEU A 55 10.58 -5.03 -2.21
C LEU A 55 11.43 -4.03 -1.42
N GLN A 56 12.76 -4.22 -1.37
CA GLN A 56 13.68 -3.26 -0.73
C GLN A 56 13.61 -1.88 -1.38
N ALA A 57 13.60 -1.81 -2.71
CA ALA A 57 13.46 -0.54 -3.43
C ALA A 57 12.16 0.20 -3.06
N LEU A 58 11.05 -0.53 -2.91
CA LEU A 58 9.77 0.04 -2.49
C LEU A 58 9.74 0.44 -1.02
N LEU A 59 10.42 -0.30 -0.13
CA LEU A 59 10.50 0.00 1.30
C LEU A 59 11.41 1.19 1.62
N ALA A 60 12.31 1.58 0.70
CA ALA A 60 13.23 2.69 0.90
C ALA A 60 12.52 4.06 1.00
N SER A 61 11.26 4.15 0.59
CA SER A 61 10.46 5.37 0.72
C SER A 61 8.97 5.06 0.90
N HIS A 62 8.20 6.05 1.38
CA HIS A 62 6.74 5.96 1.42
C HIS A 62 6.08 6.59 0.18
N ARG A 63 6.83 6.75 -0.90
CA ARG A 63 6.32 7.20 -2.19
C ARG A 63 6.19 6.00 -3.11
N PRO A 64 5.08 5.88 -3.82
CA PRO A 64 4.94 4.84 -4.82
C PRO A 64 5.99 5.03 -5.94
N LEU A 65 6.52 3.93 -6.45
CA LEU A 65 7.45 3.91 -7.58
C LEU A 65 6.81 3.22 -8.77
N GLY A 66 6.96 3.79 -9.95
CA GLY A 66 6.66 3.13 -11.21
C GLY A 66 7.62 1.97 -11.49
N ALA A 67 7.20 1.01 -12.33
CA ALA A 67 8.03 -0.17 -12.63
C ALA A 67 9.41 0.21 -13.21
N TYR A 68 9.48 1.25 -14.04
CA TYR A 68 10.75 1.72 -14.60
C TYR A 68 11.64 2.43 -13.58
N GLU A 69 11.06 3.16 -12.62
CA GLU A 69 11.81 3.76 -11.51
C GLU A 69 12.41 2.68 -10.63
N ILE A 70 11.67 1.57 -10.38
CA ILE A 70 12.20 0.40 -9.67
C ILE A 70 13.37 -0.22 -10.45
N ILE A 71 13.25 -0.39 -11.77
CA ILE A 71 14.34 -0.90 -12.62
C ILE A 71 15.58 -0.02 -12.53
N ASP A 72 15.42 1.31 -12.56
CA ASP A 72 16.51 2.27 -12.45
C ASP A 72 17.18 2.23 -11.08
N GLU A 73 16.40 2.08 -10.01
CA GLU A 73 16.91 1.92 -8.65
C GLU A 73 17.73 0.62 -8.51
N LEU A 74 17.21 -0.49 -9.03
CA LEU A 74 17.92 -1.77 -9.02
C LEU A 74 19.23 -1.73 -9.85
N ALA A 75 19.22 -1.01 -10.97
CA ALA A 75 20.40 -0.88 -11.83
C ALA A 75 21.58 -0.16 -11.16
N ARG A 76 21.37 0.52 -10.03
CA ARG A 76 22.45 1.11 -9.22
C ARG A 76 23.20 0.09 -8.38
N GLN A 77 22.60 -1.06 -8.10
CA GLN A 77 23.11 -2.05 -7.15
C GLN A 77 23.42 -3.40 -7.81
N MET A 78 22.88 -3.65 -9.02
CA MET A 78 23.00 -4.92 -9.74
C MET A 78 22.92 -4.71 -11.26
N PRO A 79 23.30 -5.68 -12.10
CA PRO A 79 23.06 -5.60 -13.53
C PRO A 79 21.58 -5.31 -13.81
N ARG A 80 21.30 -4.35 -14.71
CA ARG A 80 19.94 -3.88 -15.02
C ARG A 80 19.01 -5.05 -15.34
N PRO A 81 17.96 -5.28 -14.54
CA PRO A 81 17.04 -6.39 -14.78
C PRO A 81 16.14 -6.09 -15.99
N ALA A 82 15.75 -7.15 -16.70
CA ALA A 82 14.76 -7.02 -17.76
C ALA A 82 13.39 -6.61 -17.18
N PRO A 83 12.62 -5.74 -17.85
CA PRO A 83 11.32 -5.27 -17.36
C PRO A 83 10.36 -6.41 -16.96
N ILE A 84 10.29 -7.47 -17.78
CA ILE A 84 9.44 -8.63 -17.49
C ILE A 84 9.80 -9.33 -16.17
N THR A 85 11.07 -9.30 -15.77
CA THR A 85 11.53 -9.88 -14.50
C THR A 85 11.01 -9.07 -13.31
N VAL A 86 11.02 -7.74 -13.43
CA VAL A 86 10.51 -6.84 -12.39
C VAL A 86 8.98 -6.95 -12.29
N TYR A 87 8.27 -6.98 -13.42
CA TYR A 87 6.80 -7.17 -13.41
C TYR A 87 6.40 -8.50 -12.76
N ARG A 88 7.08 -9.61 -13.07
CA ARG A 88 6.83 -10.90 -12.41
C ARG A 88 7.11 -10.87 -10.92
N ALA A 89 8.10 -10.10 -10.48
CA ALA A 89 8.36 -9.91 -9.05
C ALA A 89 7.25 -9.08 -8.39
N LEU A 90 6.79 -8.01 -9.03
CA LEU A 90 5.68 -7.18 -8.55
C LEU A 90 4.37 -7.97 -8.46
N ASP A 91 4.03 -8.75 -9.51
CA ASP A 91 2.84 -9.61 -9.50
C ASP A 91 2.87 -10.60 -8.34
N PHE A 92 4.04 -11.22 -8.10
CA PHE A 92 4.22 -12.12 -6.98
C PHE A 92 4.04 -11.40 -5.62
N LEU A 93 4.62 -10.22 -5.45
CA LEU A 93 4.54 -9.45 -4.21
C LEU A 93 3.10 -8.98 -3.95
N MET A 94 2.39 -8.53 -4.99
CA MET A 94 0.96 -8.17 -4.89
C MET A 94 0.09 -9.36 -4.54
N ALA A 95 0.28 -10.52 -5.19
CA ALA A 95 -0.46 -11.74 -4.89
C ALA A 95 -0.27 -12.23 -3.44
N ASN A 96 0.82 -11.80 -2.79
CA ASN A 96 1.12 -12.12 -1.40
C ASN A 96 0.76 -11.00 -0.41
N GLY A 97 0.17 -9.89 -0.86
CA GLY A 97 -0.20 -8.77 -0.01
C GLY A 97 0.99 -7.97 0.53
N LEU A 98 2.16 -8.09 -0.12
CA LEU A 98 3.39 -7.40 0.28
C LEU A 98 3.57 -6.04 -0.43
N VAL A 99 2.85 -5.85 -1.52
CA VAL A 99 2.89 -4.65 -2.36
C VAL A 99 1.47 -4.33 -2.82
N HIS A 100 1.14 -3.04 -2.85
CA HIS A 100 -0.08 -2.50 -3.43
C HIS A 100 0.22 -1.74 -4.71
N ARG A 101 -0.69 -1.77 -5.66
CA ARG A 101 -0.67 -0.90 -6.82
C ARG A 101 -1.53 0.33 -6.53
N ILE A 102 -0.99 1.50 -6.79
CA ILE A 102 -1.70 2.78 -6.78
C ILE A 102 -2.14 3.04 -8.21
N GLU A 103 -3.43 2.80 -8.48
CA GLU A 103 -3.97 2.78 -9.84
C GLU A 103 -3.91 4.16 -10.49
N SER A 104 -4.25 5.22 -9.74
CA SER A 104 -4.23 6.62 -10.23
C SER A 104 -2.83 7.09 -10.66
N ARG A 105 -1.77 6.43 -10.20
CA ARG A 105 -0.37 6.78 -10.49
C ARG A 105 0.37 5.72 -11.30
N ASN A 106 -0.27 4.61 -11.61
CA ASN A 106 0.38 3.45 -12.23
C ASN A 106 1.71 3.09 -11.55
N ALA A 107 1.73 3.08 -10.23
CA ALA A 107 2.90 2.91 -9.39
C ALA A 107 2.63 1.89 -8.28
N TYR A 108 3.68 1.46 -7.59
CA TYR A 108 3.65 0.41 -6.59
C TYR A 108 4.15 0.93 -5.25
N LEU A 109 3.56 0.44 -4.17
CA LEU A 109 3.87 0.80 -2.79
C LEU A 109 4.05 -0.48 -1.96
N ALA A 110 5.10 -0.55 -1.14
CA ALA A 110 5.23 -1.63 -0.16
C ALA A 110 4.13 -1.54 0.90
N CYS A 111 3.52 -2.66 1.25
CA CYS A 111 2.52 -2.73 2.31
C CYS A 111 3.16 -2.42 3.66
N ALA A 112 2.59 -1.46 4.40
CA ALA A 112 3.11 -1.02 5.71
C ALA A 112 2.52 -1.81 6.89
N HIS A 113 1.49 -2.62 6.66
CA HIS A 113 0.74 -3.30 7.71
C HIS A 113 0.51 -4.78 7.42
N ASP A 114 0.49 -5.59 8.48
CA ASP A 114 0.03 -6.98 8.43
C ASP A 114 -1.51 -6.97 8.31
N HIS A 115 -2.03 -7.05 7.10
CA HIS A 115 -3.47 -7.25 6.86
C HIS A 115 -3.67 -8.35 5.82
N ASP A 116 -4.79 -9.05 5.92
CA ASP A 116 -5.16 -10.03 4.91
C ASP A 116 -5.27 -9.39 3.53
N ALA A 117 -4.73 -10.05 2.52
CA ALA A 117 -4.78 -9.60 1.13
C ALA A 117 -6.23 -9.35 0.61
N ALA A 118 -7.23 -9.87 1.34
CA ALA A 118 -8.65 -9.68 1.05
C ALA A 118 -9.26 -8.44 1.75
N SER A 119 -8.53 -7.77 2.65
CA SER A 119 -9.07 -6.59 3.34
C SER A 119 -8.98 -5.37 2.43
N LEU A 120 -10.08 -4.62 2.33
CA LEU A 120 -10.09 -3.34 1.63
C LEU A 120 -9.21 -2.35 2.37
N VAL A 121 -8.24 -1.77 1.67
CA VAL A 121 -7.39 -0.68 2.14
C VAL A 121 -7.75 0.59 1.38
N ALA A 122 -7.87 1.70 2.07
CA ALA A 122 -7.96 3.01 1.44
C ALA A 122 -6.57 3.66 1.46
N PHE A 123 -6.15 4.19 0.32
CA PHE A 123 -4.89 4.91 0.15
C PHE A 123 -5.15 6.41 0.22
N LEU A 124 -4.43 7.09 1.11
CA LEU A 124 -4.45 8.55 1.22
C LEU A 124 -3.21 9.08 0.49
N ILE A 125 -3.40 9.80 -0.61
CA ILE A 125 -2.33 10.24 -1.51
C ILE A 125 -2.10 11.73 -1.30
N CYS A 126 -0.91 12.11 -0.82
CA CYS A 126 -0.55 13.52 -0.71
C CYS A 126 -0.08 14.08 -2.05
N GLU A 127 -0.76 15.11 -2.55
CA GLU A 127 -0.41 15.78 -3.81
C GLU A 127 0.88 16.61 -3.72
N ARG A 128 1.21 17.13 -2.52
CA ARG A 128 2.39 17.99 -2.31
C ARG A 128 3.69 17.22 -2.20
N CYS A 129 3.74 16.18 -1.35
CA CYS A 129 4.98 15.42 -1.12
C CYS A 129 5.02 14.06 -1.80
N GLY A 130 3.90 13.60 -2.39
CA GLY A 130 3.80 12.31 -3.06
C GLY A 130 3.71 11.10 -2.13
N ALA A 131 3.80 11.28 -0.81
CA ALA A 131 3.68 10.19 0.14
C ALA A 131 2.27 9.59 0.10
N VAL A 132 2.19 8.29 0.33
CA VAL A 132 0.93 7.55 0.44
C VAL A 132 0.85 6.93 1.83
N GLY A 133 -0.30 7.11 2.47
CA GLY A 133 -0.64 6.47 3.73
C GLY A 133 -1.73 5.42 3.51
N GLU A 134 -1.70 4.35 4.29
CA GLU A 134 -2.70 3.30 4.29
C GLU A 134 -3.67 3.51 5.46
N MET A 135 -4.95 3.40 5.18
CA MET A 135 -6.02 3.47 6.19
C MET A 135 -6.88 2.22 6.12
N PRO A 136 -7.00 1.45 7.24
CA PRO A 136 -7.93 0.33 7.30
C PRO A 136 -9.36 0.81 7.06
N SER A 137 -10.08 0.15 6.15
CA SER A 137 -11.39 0.61 5.72
C SER A 137 -12.49 -0.45 5.80
N ALA A 138 -12.40 -1.36 6.77
CA ALA A 138 -13.38 -2.44 6.95
C ALA A 138 -14.86 -1.96 6.94
N PRO A 139 -15.26 -0.85 7.61
CA PRO A 139 -16.63 -0.35 7.53
C PRO A 139 -17.02 0.09 6.11
N MET A 140 -16.12 0.75 5.39
CA MET A 140 -16.36 1.18 4.01
C MET A 140 -16.45 -0.02 3.06
N ALA A 141 -15.62 -1.05 3.27
CA ALA A 141 -15.66 -2.30 2.51
C ALA A 141 -17.05 -2.94 2.57
N GLN A 142 -17.62 -3.03 3.76
CA GLN A 142 -18.95 -3.61 3.96
C GLN A 142 -20.04 -2.78 3.25
N THR A 143 -20.00 -1.46 3.39
CA THR A 143 -20.97 -0.56 2.78
C THR A 143 -20.91 -0.63 1.25
N LEU A 144 -19.72 -0.48 0.67
CA LEU A 144 -19.51 -0.53 -0.78
C LEU A 144 -19.85 -1.91 -1.34
N GLY A 145 -19.42 -2.97 -0.68
CA GLY A 145 -19.73 -4.34 -1.08
C GLY A 145 -21.23 -4.65 -1.03
N SER A 146 -21.94 -4.14 -0.03
CA SER A 146 -23.39 -4.29 0.09
C SER A 146 -24.14 -3.52 -0.99
N ALA A 147 -23.74 -2.28 -1.25
CA ALA A 147 -24.33 -1.46 -2.32
C ALA A 147 -24.10 -2.08 -3.70
N ALA A 148 -22.90 -2.58 -3.98
CA ALA A 148 -22.61 -3.28 -5.23
C ALA A 148 -23.49 -4.52 -5.41
N ARG A 149 -23.59 -5.37 -4.39
CA ARG A 149 -24.47 -6.55 -4.44
C ARG A 149 -25.93 -6.21 -4.60
N ALA A 150 -26.40 -5.15 -3.94
CA ALA A 150 -27.79 -4.68 -4.07
C ALA A 150 -28.10 -4.20 -5.51
N SER A 151 -27.09 -3.74 -6.25
CA SER A 151 -27.21 -3.40 -7.67
C SER A 151 -27.02 -4.60 -8.61
N GLY A 152 -26.94 -5.84 -8.11
CA GLY A 152 -26.70 -7.04 -8.89
C GLY A 152 -25.26 -7.26 -9.32
N PHE A 153 -24.30 -6.50 -8.77
CA PHE A 153 -22.88 -6.58 -9.10
C PHE A 153 -22.11 -7.41 -8.06
N ALA A 154 -21.28 -8.37 -8.52
CA ALA A 154 -20.41 -9.17 -7.68
C ALA A 154 -18.97 -8.60 -7.70
N PRO A 155 -18.57 -7.77 -6.73
CA PRO A 155 -17.22 -7.18 -6.71
C PRO A 155 -16.16 -8.25 -6.44
N LYS A 156 -15.07 -8.23 -7.22
CA LYS A 156 -13.90 -9.10 -7.03
C LYS A 156 -12.75 -8.36 -6.33
N LEU A 157 -12.61 -7.08 -6.62
CA LEU A 157 -11.59 -6.21 -6.06
C LEU A 157 -12.21 -4.83 -5.84
N SER A 158 -11.85 -4.20 -4.73
CA SER A 158 -12.21 -2.81 -4.47
C SER A 158 -10.95 -2.06 -4.05
N VAL A 159 -10.69 -0.93 -4.69
CA VAL A 159 -9.59 -0.02 -4.35
C VAL A 159 -10.20 1.35 -4.06
N ILE A 160 -9.76 1.98 -2.99
CA ILE A 160 -10.15 3.36 -2.64
C ILE A 160 -8.88 4.19 -2.60
N GLU A 161 -8.86 5.25 -3.40
CA GLU A 161 -7.79 6.24 -3.39
C GLU A 161 -8.38 7.61 -3.11
N ILE A 162 -7.84 8.29 -2.11
CA ILE A 162 -8.27 9.63 -1.69
C ILE A 162 -7.08 10.55 -1.83
N THR A 163 -7.20 11.57 -2.65
CA THR A 163 -6.16 12.55 -2.92
C THR A 163 -6.37 13.80 -2.08
N GLY A 164 -5.29 14.36 -1.53
CA GLY A 164 -5.35 15.55 -0.68
C GLY A 164 -3.98 15.97 -0.16
N THR A 165 -3.94 16.66 0.98
CA THR A 165 -2.70 17.13 1.59
C THR A 165 -2.50 16.49 2.96
N CYS A 166 -1.36 15.82 3.19
CA CYS A 166 -1.07 15.18 4.48
C CYS A 166 -0.83 16.22 5.58
N ALA A 167 -0.96 15.79 6.85
CA ALA A 167 -0.83 16.67 8.01
C ALA A 167 0.54 17.39 8.07
N HIS A 168 1.63 16.78 7.59
CA HIS A 168 2.95 17.42 7.53
C HIS A 168 2.98 18.56 6.52
N CYS A 169 2.40 18.34 5.32
CA CYS A 169 2.34 19.38 4.31
C CYS A 169 1.32 20.49 4.61
N GLN A 170 0.29 20.22 5.41
CA GLN A 170 -0.63 21.25 5.91
C GLN A 170 0.05 22.20 6.88
N LYS A 171 0.94 21.69 7.75
CA LYS A 171 1.69 22.49 8.73
C LYS A 171 2.84 23.29 8.11
N ALA A 172 3.32 22.89 6.94
CA ALA A 172 4.41 23.55 6.20
C ALA A 172 3.91 24.58 5.17
N ALA A 173 2.64 24.97 5.26
CA ALA A 173 2.01 25.96 4.36
C ALA A 173 2.01 27.36 4.98
#